data_5087128b0a18e1df404f87af5e2a7851
#
_entry.id   5087128b0a18e1df404f87af5e2a7851
#
_cell.length_a   1.000
_cell.length_b   1.000
_cell.length_c   1.000
_cell.angle_alpha   90.00
_cell.angle_beta   90.00
_cell.angle_gamma   90.00
#
_symmetry.space_group_name_H-M   'P 1'
#
loop_
_entity.id
_entity.type
_entity.pdbx_description
1 polymer ?
#
loop_
_entity_poly.entity_id
_entity_poly.type
_entity_poly.pdbx_seq_one_letter_code
_entity_poly.pdbx_strand_id
1 'polypeptide(L)'
;AGPLDPRAGRARMLARLGPDAADPMDEFLNAALEHERAHPPSLQGFVHGLRQGGAEVKREAEGAGDAVRIMTVHGAKGLQAPVVFLPDTTGAPPDRATLRWLDGDLPAWAPKQEGFAAPALTQQRQADQAREAEEQHRLLYVALTRAEDRLIVCGWQGRRDVPAECWYRLVEDGFARLE
;
A
#
# COMPACT_ATOMS: atom_id res chain seq x y z
N ALA A 1 -37.97 -21.21 2.24
CA ALA A 1 -36.59 -21.43 1.78
C ALA A 1 -35.89 -22.34 2.80
N GLY A 2 -35.44 -23.52 2.35
CA GLY A 2 -34.76 -24.49 3.22
C GLY A 2 -33.34 -24.04 3.57
N PRO A 3 -32.70 -24.66 4.58
CA PRO A 3 -31.35 -24.30 5.03
C PRO A 3 -30.27 -24.49 3.97
N LEU A 4 -30.57 -25.11 2.85
CA LEU A 4 -29.65 -25.39 1.72
C LEU A 4 -29.90 -24.49 0.50
N ASP A 5 -30.80 -23.48 0.58
CA ASP A 5 -30.96 -22.50 -0.48
C ASP A 5 -29.71 -21.60 -0.57
N PRO A 6 -28.93 -21.65 -1.67
CA PRO A 6 -27.72 -20.84 -1.84
C PRO A 6 -28.00 -19.34 -1.74
N ARG A 7 -29.20 -18.89 -2.14
CA ARG A 7 -29.61 -17.48 -2.03
C ARG A 7 -29.85 -17.07 -0.58
N ALA A 8 -30.38 -17.99 0.25
CA ALA A 8 -30.53 -17.76 1.67
C ALA A 8 -29.17 -17.66 2.39
N GLY A 9 -28.18 -18.44 1.97
CA GLY A 9 -26.81 -18.39 2.52
C GLY A 9 -26.17 -17.01 2.35
N ARG A 10 -26.17 -16.47 1.13
CA ARG A 10 -25.62 -15.14 0.84
C ARG A 10 -26.36 -14.04 1.63
N ALA A 11 -27.68 -14.06 1.62
CA ALA A 11 -28.48 -13.06 2.33
C ALA A 11 -28.20 -13.08 3.85
N ARG A 12 -28.06 -14.25 4.45
CA ARG A 12 -27.72 -14.41 5.88
C ARG A 12 -26.32 -13.92 6.21
N MET A 13 -25.34 -14.16 5.34
CA MET A 13 -23.98 -13.65 5.53
C MET A 13 -23.95 -12.13 5.43
N LEU A 14 -24.59 -11.53 4.43
CA LEU A 14 -24.68 -10.09 4.28
C LEU A 14 -25.44 -9.43 5.43
N ALA A 15 -26.51 -10.06 5.94
CA ALA A 15 -27.24 -9.56 7.11
C ALA A 15 -26.38 -9.56 8.38
N ARG A 16 -25.41 -10.47 8.51
CA ARG A 16 -24.51 -10.58 9.66
C ARG A 16 -23.25 -9.72 9.53
N LEU A 17 -22.65 -9.67 8.34
CA LEU A 17 -21.34 -9.06 8.09
C LEU A 17 -21.44 -7.63 7.52
N GLY A 18 -22.64 -7.23 7.10
CA GLY A 18 -22.88 -5.97 6.43
C GLY A 18 -22.70 -6.04 4.91
N PRO A 19 -23.09 -4.95 4.21
CA PRO A 19 -23.02 -4.89 2.74
C PRO A 19 -21.60 -4.99 2.19
N ASP A 20 -20.60 -4.54 2.94
CA ASP A 20 -19.18 -4.58 2.56
C ASP A 20 -18.63 -6.00 2.35
N ALA A 21 -19.35 -7.02 2.79
CA ALA A 21 -19.01 -8.42 2.56
C ALA A 21 -19.39 -8.92 1.16
N ALA A 22 -20.12 -8.14 0.36
CA ALA A 22 -20.60 -8.56 -0.96
C ALA A 22 -19.42 -8.86 -1.91
N ASP A 23 -18.51 -7.91 -2.08
CA ASP A 23 -17.37 -8.04 -2.99
C ASP A 23 -16.40 -9.17 -2.60
N PRO A 24 -15.99 -9.31 -1.32
CA PRO A 24 -15.21 -10.47 -0.89
C PRO A 24 -15.90 -11.82 -1.15
N MET A 25 -17.23 -11.87 -1.02
CA MET A 25 -17.99 -13.10 -1.30
C MET A 25 -18.01 -13.42 -2.80
N ASP A 26 -18.16 -12.42 -3.65
CA ASP A 26 -18.15 -12.60 -5.10
C ASP A 26 -16.76 -13.02 -5.58
N GLU A 27 -15.71 -12.40 -5.05
CA GLU A 27 -14.34 -12.77 -5.37
C GLU A 27 -13.98 -14.18 -4.89
N PHE A 28 -14.45 -14.57 -3.71
CA PHE A 28 -14.30 -15.94 -3.23
C PHE A 28 -14.97 -16.96 -4.16
N LEU A 29 -16.14 -16.65 -4.68
CA LEU A 29 -16.84 -17.53 -5.64
C LEU A 29 -16.12 -17.58 -6.99
N ASN A 30 -15.61 -16.45 -7.46
CA ASN A 30 -14.79 -16.39 -8.68
C ASN A 30 -13.52 -17.22 -8.54
N ALA A 31 -12.80 -17.09 -7.43
CA ALA A 31 -11.62 -17.89 -7.13
C ALA A 31 -11.94 -19.41 -7.09
N ALA A 32 -13.11 -19.79 -6.58
CA ALA A 32 -13.53 -21.20 -6.58
C ALA A 32 -13.76 -21.71 -8.00
N LEU A 33 -14.41 -20.92 -8.86
CA LEU A 33 -14.65 -21.26 -10.26
C LEU A 33 -13.34 -21.35 -11.06
N GLU A 34 -12.39 -20.46 -10.80
CA GLU A 34 -11.08 -20.51 -11.44
C GLU A 34 -10.27 -21.73 -10.99
N HIS A 35 -10.33 -22.06 -9.70
CA HIS A 35 -9.68 -23.27 -9.19
C HIS A 35 -10.22 -24.53 -9.85
N GLU A 36 -11.54 -24.63 -10.03
CA GLU A 36 -12.17 -25.76 -10.70
C GLU A 36 -11.75 -25.91 -12.17
N ARG A 37 -11.45 -24.80 -12.85
CA ARG A 37 -10.96 -24.80 -14.24
C ARG A 37 -9.50 -25.21 -14.36
N ALA A 38 -8.68 -24.82 -13.38
CA ALA A 38 -7.22 -24.99 -13.44
C ALA A 38 -6.71 -26.26 -12.74
N HIS A 39 -7.50 -26.85 -11.85
CA HIS A 39 -7.11 -27.97 -11.00
C HIS A 39 -8.21 -29.04 -10.93
N PRO A 40 -7.87 -30.28 -10.59
CA PRO A 40 -8.88 -31.30 -10.28
C PRO A 40 -9.81 -30.80 -9.16
N PRO A 41 -11.12 -30.97 -9.27
CA PRO A 41 -12.07 -30.46 -8.30
C PRO A 41 -11.88 -31.11 -6.93
N SER A 42 -11.34 -30.31 -5.99
CA SER A 42 -11.05 -30.70 -4.63
C SER A 42 -11.24 -29.51 -3.69
N LEU A 43 -12.18 -29.63 -2.77
CA LEU A 43 -12.42 -28.61 -1.74
C LEU A 43 -11.17 -28.41 -0.85
N GLN A 44 -10.47 -29.49 -0.53
CA GLN A 44 -9.23 -29.42 0.28
C GLN A 44 -8.11 -28.68 -0.48
N GLY A 45 -7.96 -28.96 -1.79
CA GLY A 45 -6.99 -28.26 -2.65
C GLY A 45 -7.31 -26.78 -2.75
N PHE A 46 -8.56 -26.42 -2.94
CA PHE A 46 -9.01 -25.03 -2.97
C PHE A 46 -8.72 -24.30 -1.65
N VAL A 47 -9.11 -24.87 -0.51
CA VAL A 47 -8.86 -24.28 0.81
C VAL A 47 -7.36 -24.16 1.11
N HIS A 48 -6.55 -25.14 0.68
CA HIS A 48 -5.10 -25.07 0.83
C HIS A 48 -4.51 -23.93 -0.01
N GLY A 49 -4.92 -23.79 -1.28
CA GLY A 49 -4.50 -22.69 -2.16
C GLY A 49 -4.86 -21.32 -1.60
N LEU A 50 -6.06 -21.13 -1.07
CA LEU A 50 -6.49 -19.89 -0.42
C LEU A 50 -5.67 -19.53 0.82
N ARG A 51 -5.22 -20.52 1.58
CA ARG A 51 -4.38 -20.30 2.76
C ARG A 51 -2.93 -19.93 2.42
N GLN A 52 -2.45 -20.37 1.28
CA GLN A 52 -1.07 -20.12 0.84
C GLN A 52 -0.90 -18.85 0.01
N GLY A 53 -1.86 -18.51 -0.82
CA GLY A 53 -1.86 -17.31 -1.63
C GLY A 53 -3.11 -16.52 -1.35
N GLY A 54 -3.05 -15.54 -0.44
CA GLY A 54 -4.20 -14.70 -0.15
C GLY A 54 -4.72 -14.03 -1.42
N ALA A 55 -5.95 -14.32 -1.80
CA ALA A 55 -6.64 -13.58 -2.84
C ALA A 55 -6.75 -12.12 -2.37
N GLU A 56 -6.05 -11.22 -3.05
CA GLU A 56 -6.12 -9.79 -2.78
C GLU A 56 -7.41 -9.26 -3.39
N VAL A 57 -8.42 -9.03 -2.56
CA VAL A 57 -9.68 -8.46 -3.01
C VAL A 57 -9.45 -6.97 -3.26
N LYS A 58 -9.35 -6.57 -4.52
CA LYS A 58 -9.41 -5.16 -4.90
C LYS A 58 -10.82 -4.65 -4.63
N ARG A 59 -10.98 -3.89 -3.56
CA ARG A 59 -12.22 -3.14 -3.35
C ARG A 59 -12.24 -1.99 -4.36
N GLU A 60 -13.17 -2.04 -5.30
CA GLU A 60 -13.48 -0.88 -6.12
C GLU A 60 -14.18 0.13 -5.22
N ALA A 61 -13.50 1.23 -4.92
CA ALA A 61 -14.03 2.34 -4.13
C ALA A 61 -15.05 3.18 -4.94
N GLU A 62 -15.50 2.68 -6.07
CA GLU A 62 -16.49 3.33 -6.92
C GLU A 62 -17.89 3.10 -6.34
N GLY A 63 -18.39 4.06 -5.60
CA GLY A 63 -19.77 4.07 -5.16
C GLY A 63 -20.05 4.27 -3.68
N ALA A 64 -19.06 4.49 -2.86
CA ALA A 64 -19.25 4.84 -1.46
C ALA A 64 -19.64 6.32 -1.36
N GLY A 65 -20.92 6.64 -1.56
CA GLY A 65 -21.47 7.98 -1.56
C GLY A 65 -20.88 8.92 -0.46
N ASP A 66 -21.47 8.99 0.70
CA ASP A 66 -20.99 9.83 1.81
C ASP A 66 -20.00 9.05 2.72
N ALA A 67 -18.83 8.67 2.18
CA ALA A 67 -17.84 7.89 2.91
C ALA A 67 -16.42 8.46 2.78
N VAL A 68 -15.63 8.29 3.85
CA VAL A 68 -14.21 8.62 3.84
C VAL A 68 -13.44 7.50 3.15
N ARG A 69 -12.70 7.84 2.09
CA ARG A 69 -11.84 6.90 1.37
C ARG A 69 -10.44 6.88 1.98
N ILE A 70 -9.98 5.70 2.37
CA ILE A 70 -8.61 5.48 2.86
C ILE A 70 -7.86 4.68 1.78
N MET A 71 -6.73 5.22 1.32
CA MET A 71 -5.95 4.60 0.26
C MET A 71 -4.47 4.96 0.34
N THR A 72 -3.63 4.22 -0.36
CA THR A 72 -2.22 4.59 -0.52
C THR A 72 -2.08 5.72 -1.54
N VAL A 73 -0.95 6.45 -1.51
CA VAL A 73 -0.66 7.49 -2.50
C VAL A 73 -0.61 6.92 -3.92
N HIS A 74 -0.07 5.71 -4.09
CA HIS A 74 -0.09 5.02 -5.38
C HIS A 74 -1.52 4.74 -5.86
N GLY A 75 -2.39 4.28 -4.95
CA GLY A 75 -3.80 4.03 -5.27
C GLY A 75 -4.61 5.29 -5.55
N ALA A 76 -4.13 6.44 -5.08
CA ALA A 76 -4.78 7.74 -5.32
C ALA A 76 -4.41 8.36 -6.67
N LYS A 77 -3.51 7.76 -7.44
CA LYS A 77 -3.09 8.30 -8.74
C LYS A 77 -4.29 8.34 -9.70
N GLY A 78 -4.57 9.52 -10.26
CA GLY A 78 -5.70 9.75 -11.15
C GLY A 78 -7.03 10.06 -10.46
N LEU A 79 -7.08 9.96 -9.12
CA LEU A 79 -8.26 10.32 -8.32
C LEU A 79 -8.06 11.70 -7.69
N GLN A 80 -9.16 12.38 -7.38
CA GLN A 80 -9.18 13.65 -6.67
C GLN A 80 -10.28 13.65 -5.60
N ALA A 81 -10.18 14.57 -4.65
CA ALA A 81 -11.21 14.79 -3.63
C ALA A 81 -11.17 16.24 -3.16
N PRO A 82 -12.34 16.81 -2.76
CA PRO A 82 -12.41 18.18 -2.24
C PRO A 82 -11.49 18.38 -1.03
N VAL A 83 -11.42 17.40 -0.14
CA VAL A 83 -10.57 17.45 1.07
C VAL A 83 -9.70 16.22 1.14
N VAL A 84 -8.39 16.42 1.28
CA VAL A 84 -7.40 15.34 1.42
C VAL A 84 -6.62 15.51 2.72
N PHE A 85 -6.52 14.43 3.47
CA PHE A 85 -5.68 14.32 4.66
C PHE A 85 -4.46 13.44 4.37
N LEU A 86 -3.28 13.91 4.73
CA LEU A 86 -2.05 13.12 4.75
C LEU A 86 -1.68 12.89 6.23
N PRO A 87 -2.12 11.79 6.86
CA PRO A 87 -2.12 11.66 8.32
C PRO A 87 -0.75 11.32 8.93
N ASP A 88 0.16 10.70 8.18
CA ASP A 88 1.48 10.27 8.66
C ASP A 88 2.58 10.67 7.68
N THR A 89 3.10 11.88 7.86
CA THR A 89 4.09 12.48 6.97
C THR A 89 5.45 12.71 7.63
N THR A 90 5.60 12.34 8.90
CA THR A 90 6.86 12.49 9.67
C THR A 90 7.78 11.29 9.61
N GLY A 91 7.33 10.17 9.02
CA GLY A 91 8.14 8.98 8.79
C GLY A 91 9.08 9.15 7.60
N ALA A 92 10.26 8.55 7.66
CA ALA A 92 11.12 8.32 6.50
C ALA A 92 11.09 6.82 6.15
N PRO A 93 11.12 6.45 4.87
CA PRO A 93 11.15 5.06 4.48
C PRO A 93 12.41 4.39 5.01
N PRO A 94 12.28 3.26 5.71
CA PRO A 94 13.44 2.57 6.25
C PRO A 94 14.20 1.87 5.12
N ASP A 95 15.52 2.10 5.01
CA ASP A 95 16.38 1.27 4.17
C ASP A 95 16.46 -0.14 4.79
N ARG A 96 15.72 -1.09 4.23
CA ARG A 96 15.66 -2.50 4.67
C ARG A 96 16.42 -3.44 3.73
N ALA A 97 16.97 -2.93 2.63
CA ALA A 97 17.63 -3.76 1.65
C ALA A 97 18.94 -4.32 2.20
N THR A 98 18.99 -5.63 2.37
CA THR A 98 20.20 -6.40 2.72
C THR A 98 20.85 -7.03 1.52
N LEU A 99 20.13 -7.12 0.39
CA LEU A 99 20.64 -7.57 -0.91
C LEU A 99 20.63 -6.38 -1.86
N ARG A 100 21.75 -6.13 -2.56
CA ARG A 100 21.88 -5.06 -3.54
C ARG A 100 22.48 -5.60 -4.83
N TRP A 101 22.13 -5.01 -5.94
CA TRP A 101 22.67 -5.34 -7.24
C TRP A 101 23.82 -4.40 -7.56
N LEU A 102 25.01 -4.96 -7.76
CA LEU A 102 26.19 -4.22 -8.22
C LEU A 102 26.36 -4.43 -9.73
N ASP A 103 26.75 -3.38 -10.45
CA ASP A 103 27.03 -3.41 -11.90
C ASP A 103 25.95 -4.12 -12.74
N GLY A 104 24.68 -3.92 -12.36
CA GLY A 104 23.51 -4.43 -13.05
C GLY A 104 23.10 -5.85 -12.68
N ASP A 105 24.01 -6.80 -12.58
CA ASP A 105 23.66 -8.22 -12.48
C ASP A 105 24.31 -8.99 -11.33
N LEU A 106 25.22 -8.37 -10.56
CA LEU A 106 25.89 -9.04 -9.44
C LEU A 106 25.12 -8.82 -8.13
N PRO A 107 24.43 -9.84 -7.56
CA PRO A 107 23.80 -9.70 -6.26
C PRO A 107 24.84 -9.70 -5.16
N ALA A 108 24.81 -8.69 -4.31
CA ALA A 108 25.71 -8.54 -3.18
C ALA A 108 24.92 -8.47 -1.86
N TRP A 109 25.31 -9.27 -0.90
CA TRP A 109 24.77 -9.20 0.45
C TRP A 109 25.43 -8.05 1.21
N ALA A 110 24.64 -7.08 1.62
CA ALA A 110 25.08 -5.81 2.19
C ALA A 110 24.39 -5.54 3.54
N PRO A 111 24.71 -6.31 4.60
CA PRO A 111 24.14 -6.07 5.92
C PRO A 111 24.60 -4.70 6.47
N LYS A 112 23.80 -4.11 7.37
CA LYS A 112 24.11 -2.80 8.00
C LYS A 112 25.18 -2.87 9.11
N GLN A 113 25.87 -4.00 9.24
CA GLN A 113 26.90 -4.17 10.28
C GLN A 113 28.21 -3.46 9.89
N GLU A 114 28.85 -2.83 10.88
CA GLU A 114 30.19 -2.32 10.75
C GLU A 114 31.16 -3.46 10.35
N GLY A 115 32.04 -3.21 9.37
CA GLY A 115 32.94 -4.21 8.82
C GLY A 115 32.57 -4.77 7.42
N PHE A 116 31.33 -4.56 6.96
CA PHE A 116 30.91 -4.92 5.60
C PHE A 116 30.82 -3.72 4.65
N ALA A 117 31.57 -2.67 4.94
CA ALA A 117 31.58 -1.43 4.16
C ALA A 117 32.59 -1.48 3.00
N ALA A 118 32.41 -2.42 2.07
CA ALA A 118 33.15 -2.37 0.81
C ALA A 118 32.79 -1.10 0.04
N PRO A 119 33.77 -0.39 -0.57
CA PRO A 119 33.53 0.86 -1.27
C PRO A 119 32.41 0.78 -2.31
N ALA A 120 32.38 -0.29 -3.10
CA ALA A 120 31.34 -0.54 -4.10
C ALA A 120 29.93 -0.64 -3.48
N LEU A 121 29.79 -1.32 -2.33
CA LEU A 121 28.53 -1.43 -1.61
C LEU A 121 28.08 -0.09 -1.01
N THR A 122 29.04 0.71 -0.54
CA THR A 122 28.75 2.04 -0.02
C THR A 122 28.26 2.98 -1.13
N GLN A 123 28.92 2.96 -2.26
CA GLN A 123 28.53 3.74 -3.44
C GLN A 123 27.14 3.32 -3.94
N GLN A 124 26.88 2.01 -4.05
CA GLN A 124 25.57 1.50 -4.46
C GLN A 124 24.47 1.91 -3.48
N ARG A 125 24.76 1.84 -2.16
CA ARG A 125 23.79 2.29 -1.14
C ARG A 125 23.45 3.77 -1.28
N GLN A 126 24.42 4.62 -1.55
CA GLN A 126 24.20 6.05 -1.78
C GLN A 126 23.38 6.28 -3.05
N ALA A 127 23.66 5.55 -4.13
CA ALA A 127 22.88 5.63 -5.36
C ALA A 127 21.43 5.18 -5.17
N ASP A 128 21.19 4.12 -4.40
CA ASP A 128 19.85 3.63 -4.09
C ASP A 128 19.09 4.63 -3.22
N GLN A 129 19.74 5.24 -2.23
CA GLN A 129 19.15 6.28 -1.38
C GLN A 129 18.77 7.52 -2.19
N ALA A 130 19.62 7.93 -3.16
CA ALA A 130 19.29 9.05 -4.04
C ALA A 130 18.05 8.77 -4.90
N ARG A 131 17.96 7.56 -5.48
CA ARG A 131 16.77 7.15 -6.25
C ARG A 131 15.51 7.08 -5.39
N GLU A 132 15.64 6.56 -4.18
CA GLU A 132 14.53 6.51 -3.23
C GLU A 132 14.04 7.92 -2.87
N ALA A 133 14.96 8.86 -2.63
CA ALA A 133 14.62 10.26 -2.36
C ALA A 133 13.88 10.91 -3.55
N GLU A 134 14.32 10.66 -4.78
CA GLU A 134 13.62 11.14 -5.98
C GLU A 134 12.21 10.57 -6.09
N GLU A 135 12.04 9.28 -5.80
CA GLU A 135 10.72 8.64 -5.83
C GLU A 135 9.81 9.18 -4.72
N GLN A 136 10.35 9.43 -3.51
CA GLN A 136 9.62 10.06 -2.42
C GLN A 136 9.13 11.47 -2.81
N HIS A 137 9.93 12.26 -3.51
CA HIS A 137 9.51 13.57 -4.01
C HIS A 137 8.39 13.46 -5.06
N ARG A 138 8.46 12.47 -5.96
CA ARG A 138 7.39 12.22 -6.94
C ARG A 138 6.09 11.81 -6.26
N LEU A 139 6.17 10.92 -5.27
CA LEU A 139 5.00 10.49 -4.49
C LEU A 139 4.42 11.66 -3.69
N LEU A 140 5.25 12.50 -3.08
CA LEU A 140 4.80 13.71 -2.40
C LEU A 140 4.04 14.63 -3.37
N TYR A 141 4.58 14.88 -4.55
CA TYR A 141 3.89 15.67 -5.58
C TYR A 141 2.52 15.07 -5.93
N VAL A 142 2.45 13.75 -6.13
CA VAL A 142 1.18 13.06 -6.37
C VAL A 142 0.22 13.28 -5.21
N ALA A 143 0.68 13.12 -3.96
CA ALA A 143 -0.16 13.29 -2.77
C ALA A 143 -0.72 14.72 -2.66
N LEU A 144 0.15 15.73 -2.82
CA LEU A 144 -0.22 17.14 -2.72
C LEU A 144 -1.23 17.58 -3.78
N THR A 145 -1.15 17.00 -4.97
CA THR A 145 -2.01 17.34 -6.12
C THR A 145 -3.35 16.58 -6.16
N ARG A 146 -3.69 15.82 -5.10
CA ARG A 146 -4.99 15.12 -5.03
C ARG A 146 -6.12 15.96 -4.45
N ALA A 147 -5.80 17.00 -3.70
CA ALA A 147 -6.80 17.91 -3.13
C ALA A 147 -7.29 18.91 -4.18
N GLU A 148 -8.60 19.06 -4.26
CA GLU A 148 -9.27 20.09 -5.07
C GLU A 148 -9.36 21.41 -4.32
N ASP A 149 -9.88 21.37 -3.06
CA ASP A 149 -10.16 22.56 -2.28
C ASP A 149 -9.24 22.69 -1.06
N ARG A 150 -8.97 21.57 -0.37
CA ARG A 150 -8.29 21.63 0.92
C ARG A 150 -7.35 20.44 1.13
N LEU A 151 -6.10 20.73 1.46
CA LEU A 151 -5.08 19.75 1.84
C LEU A 151 -4.69 19.94 3.28
N ILE A 152 -4.69 18.85 4.06
CA ILE A 152 -4.30 18.86 5.47
C ILE A 152 -3.15 17.87 5.62
N VAL A 153 -1.96 18.40 5.91
CA VAL A 153 -0.75 17.62 6.13
C VAL A 153 -0.53 17.47 7.63
N CYS A 154 -0.56 16.23 8.12
CA CYS A 154 -0.43 15.93 9.53
C CYS A 154 0.83 15.11 9.77
N GLY A 155 1.45 15.32 10.92
CA GLY A 155 2.56 14.54 11.39
C GLY A 155 2.42 14.19 12.87
N TRP A 156 3.02 13.11 13.29
CA TRP A 156 3.14 12.75 14.69
C TRP A 156 4.62 12.67 15.07
N GLN A 157 4.99 13.34 16.16
CA GLN A 157 6.33 13.29 16.70
C GLN A 157 6.35 12.52 18.01
N GLY A 158 7.13 11.44 18.04
CA GLY A 158 7.41 10.68 19.24
C GLY A 158 8.58 11.26 20.05
N ARG A 159 9.35 10.37 20.67
CA ARG A 159 10.54 10.76 21.45
C ARG A 159 11.78 11.07 20.57
N ARG A 160 11.76 10.71 19.32
CA ARG A 160 12.85 10.94 18.35
C ARG A 160 12.55 12.17 17.54
N ASP A 161 13.62 12.86 17.12
CA ASP A 161 13.47 13.97 16.19
C ASP A 161 12.91 13.50 14.85
N VAL A 162 12.13 14.38 14.24
CA VAL A 162 11.55 14.14 12.92
C VAL A 162 12.66 14.26 11.87
N PRO A 163 12.83 13.26 10.98
CA PRO A 163 13.83 13.31 9.92
C PRO A 163 13.67 14.57 9.04
N ALA A 164 14.78 15.18 8.65
CA ALA A 164 14.76 16.38 7.82
C ALA A 164 14.15 16.11 6.42
N GLU A 165 14.34 14.90 5.89
CA GLU A 165 13.86 14.50 4.58
C GLU A 165 12.42 13.97 4.59
N CYS A 166 11.71 14.02 5.72
CA CYS A 166 10.32 13.58 5.77
C CYS A 166 9.39 14.56 5.03
N TRP A 167 8.27 14.07 4.57
CA TRP A 167 7.31 14.87 3.81
C TRP A 167 6.80 16.09 4.58
N TYR A 168 6.62 15.97 5.90
CA TYR A 168 6.18 17.10 6.73
C TYR A 168 7.17 18.27 6.64
N ARG A 169 8.47 18.00 6.81
CA ARG A 169 9.51 19.03 6.74
C ARG A 169 9.65 19.62 5.33
N LEU A 170 9.57 18.78 4.31
CA LEU A 170 9.61 19.26 2.92
C LEU A 170 8.46 20.21 2.60
N VAL A 171 7.27 19.92 3.11
CA VAL A 171 6.10 20.79 2.94
C VAL A 171 6.25 22.09 3.76
N GLU A 172 6.69 21.99 5.02
CA GLU A 172 6.96 23.13 5.89
C GLU A 172 7.99 24.10 5.26
N ASP A 173 9.12 23.57 4.77
CA ASP A 173 10.15 24.33 4.07
C ASP A 173 9.63 24.95 2.76
N GLY A 174 8.74 24.24 2.07
CA GLY A 174 8.08 24.77 0.87
C GLY A 174 7.22 26.00 1.17
N PHE A 175 6.44 25.95 2.23
CA PHE A 175 5.62 27.10 2.66
C PHE A 175 6.47 28.28 3.13
N ALA A 176 7.54 28.02 3.88
CA ALA A 176 8.44 29.08 4.35
C ALA A 176 9.14 29.86 3.22
N ARG A 177 9.21 29.31 2.02
CA ARG A 177 9.77 29.99 0.82
C ARG A 177 8.74 30.82 0.05
N LEU A 178 7.46 30.67 0.36
CA LEU A 178 6.39 31.42 -0.28
C LEU A 178 6.03 32.72 0.48
N GLU A 179 6.50 32.83 1.73
CA GLU A 179 6.41 34.06 2.56
C GLU A 179 7.60 35.01 2.27
#